data_c008f09a15312cfb5ce7d3e20649d2e2
#
_entry.id   c008f09a15312cfb5ce7d3e20649d2e2
#
_cell.length_a   1.000
_cell.length_b   1.000
_cell.length_c   1.000
_cell.angle_alpha   90.00
_cell.angle_beta   90.00
_cell.angle_gamma   90.00
#
_symmetry.space_group_name_H-M   'P 1'
#
loop_
_entity.id
_entity.type
_entity.pdbx_description
1 polymer ?
#
loop_
_entity_poly.entity_id
_entity_poly.type
_entity_poly.pdbx_seq_one_letter_code
_entity_poly.pdbx_strand_id
1 'polypeptide(L)'
;MIPAEIQQTKQRFGIIGNAPGLIRAITRALQIAPIDLAVLITGESGAGKEFFPQIIHANSSRKHGKYIAVNCGAIPEGTIDSELFGHEKGAFTGALSARKGYFEEADGGTIFLDEVGELPLTTQARLLRVLESGEFLKVGSSTVLKTNVRIVAATNLDMVKAVSEGKFREDLYYRLSTIHIEIPPLRERSEDILLLFRKFSTDFAERYRMPVIQLTEDARTVLLNYRGPGNVRQLKNITEQISIFETNRDVDGATLQNYLPQYNIEKLPARATSNEQEHSFFEKERKMLYKTLFEMQKELADLHTKVEELTREKIQGQTPYAQTPQPVPVAQSMALTPIVPSVPV
;
A
#
# COMPACT_ATOMS: atom_id res chain seq x y z
N MET A 1 -26.19 -24.61 -6.14
CA MET A 1 -25.78 -24.83 -4.75
C MET A 1 -24.26 -24.74 -4.72
N ILE A 2 -23.67 -23.98 -3.79
CA ILE A 2 -22.19 -23.82 -3.68
C ILE A 2 -21.65 -25.09 -3.03
N PRO A 3 -20.60 -25.76 -3.57
CA PRO A 3 -20.00 -26.93 -2.95
C PRO A 3 -19.53 -26.65 -1.52
N ALA A 4 -19.66 -27.65 -0.63
CA ALA A 4 -19.30 -27.51 0.78
C ALA A 4 -17.84 -27.08 0.98
N GLU A 5 -16.93 -27.55 0.18
CA GLU A 5 -15.51 -27.20 0.19
C GLU A 5 -15.27 -25.71 -0.05
N ILE A 6 -16.00 -25.11 -1.01
CA ILE A 6 -15.91 -23.66 -1.28
C ILE A 6 -16.44 -22.86 -0.10
N GLN A 7 -17.54 -23.31 0.51
CA GLN A 7 -18.11 -22.64 1.67
C GLN A 7 -17.16 -22.69 2.87
N GLN A 8 -16.51 -23.81 3.14
CA GLN A 8 -15.48 -23.95 4.18
C GLN A 8 -14.28 -23.04 3.91
N THR A 9 -13.83 -22.98 2.65
CA THR A 9 -12.74 -22.11 2.23
C THR A 9 -13.09 -20.64 2.47
N LYS A 10 -14.28 -20.21 2.05
CA LYS A 10 -14.74 -18.84 2.29
C LYS A 10 -14.79 -18.50 3.78
N GLN A 11 -15.30 -19.38 4.62
CA GLN A 11 -15.35 -19.17 6.07
C GLN A 11 -13.94 -19.08 6.67
N ARG A 12 -13.04 -19.99 6.28
CA ARG A 12 -11.67 -20.04 6.78
C ARG A 12 -10.87 -18.79 6.47
N PHE A 13 -11.04 -18.21 5.28
CA PHE A 13 -10.29 -17.03 4.82
C PHE A 13 -11.09 -15.72 4.91
N GLY A 14 -12.29 -15.75 5.48
CA GLY A 14 -13.12 -14.54 5.64
C GLY A 14 -13.62 -13.95 4.31
N ILE A 15 -13.76 -14.77 3.26
CA ILE A 15 -14.21 -14.31 1.95
C ILE A 15 -15.72 -14.21 1.92
N ILE A 16 -16.24 -13.03 1.59
CA ILE A 16 -17.65 -12.74 1.50
C ILE A 16 -18.05 -12.54 0.04
N GLY A 17 -19.16 -13.13 -0.33
CA GLY A 17 -19.72 -13.03 -1.67
C GLY A 17 -20.07 -14.39 -2.26
N ASN A 18 -21.03 -14.40 -3.18
CA ASN A 18 -21.54 -15.59 -3.86
C ASN A 18 -21.54 -15.43 -5.38
N ALA A 19 -21.05 -14.30 -5.88
CA ALA A 19 -21.02 -14.02 -7.31
C ALA A 19 -20.33 -15.16 -8.09
N PRO A 20 -20.88 -15.59 -9.23
CA PRO A 20 -20.33 -16.73 -9.99
C PRO A 20 -18.87 -16.57 -10.39
N GLY A 21 -18.42 -15.33 -10.68
CA GLY A 21 -17.03 -15.03 -11.00
C GLY A 21 -16.08 -15.29 -9.83
N LEU A 22 -16.47 -14.86 -8.62
CA LEU A 22 -15.70 -15.12 -7.39
C LEU A 22 -15.64 -16.62 -7.08
N ILE A 23 -16.78 -17.33 -7.20
CA ILE A 23 -16.83 -18.77 -6.97
C ILE A 23 -15.94 -19.52 -7.96
N ARG A 24 -15.95 -19.16 -9.25
CA ARG A 24 -15.04 -19.73 -10.27
C ARG A 24 -13.56 -19.51 -9.90
N ALA A 25 -13.19 -18.31 -9.46
CA ALA A 25 -11.82 -18.00 -9.05
C ALA A 25 -11.40 -18.87 -7.86
N ILE A 26 -12.23 -19.00 -6.81
CA ILE A 26 -11.96 -19.87 -5.65
C ILE A 26 -11.82 -21.33 -6.08
N THR A 27 -12.71 -21.82 -6.93
CA THR A 27 -12.65 -23.20 -7.46
C THR A 27 -11.34 -23.45 -8.18
N ARG A 28 -10.89 -22.54 -9.06
CA ARG A 28 -9.59 -22.64 -9.73
C ARG A 28 -8.42 -22.65 -8.76
N ALA A 29 -8.47 -21.79 -7.72
CA ALA A 29 -7.43 -21.75 -6.70
C ALA A 29 -7.31 -23.08 -5.94
N LEU A 30 -8.43 -23.71 -5.58
CA LEU A 30 -8.47 -25.02 -4.92
C LEU A 30 -7.95 -26.13 -5.85
N GLN A 31 -8.37 -26.15 -7.10
CA GLN A 31 -7.94 -27.17 -8.09
C GLN A 31 -6.44 -27.12 -8.37
N ILE A 32 -5.84 -25.93 -8.41
CA ILE A 32 -4.41 -25.77 -8.67
C ILE A 32 -3.54 -25.89 -7.42
N ALA A 33 -4.12 -25.77 -6.23
CA ALA A 33 -3.37 -25.80 -4.98
C ALA A 33 -2.43 -27.01 -4.84
N PRO A 34 -2.84 -28.27 -5.15
CA PRO A 34 -1.98 -29.43 -5.05
C PRO A 34 -0.84 -29.47 -6.09
N ILE A 35 -0.96 -28.69 -7.17
CA ILE A 35 -0.02 -28.72 -8.32
C ILE A 35 1.02 -27.63 -8.12
N ASP A 36 2.30 -27.99 -8.20
CA ASP A 36 3.43 -27.09 -7.94
C ASP A 36 3.80 -26.26 -9.19
N LEU A 37 2.88 -25.40 -9.64
CA LEU A 37 3.08 -24.50 -10.78
C LEU A 37 2.99 -23.04 -10.31
N ALA A 38 3.62 -22.15 -11.10
CA ALA A 38 3.46 -20.72 -10.96
C ALA A 38 2.01 -20.30 -11.25
N VAL A 39 1.50 -19.34 -10.47
CA VAL A 39 0.13 -18.81 -10.61
C VAL A 39 0.19 -17.30 -10.70
N LEU A 40 -0.43 -16.74 -11.73
CA LEU A 40 -0.65 -15.32 -11.89
C LEU A 40 -2.10 -14.97 -11.53
N ILE A 41 -2.30 -14.07 -10.59
CA ILE A 41 -3.60 -13.57 -10.16
C ILE A 41 -3.75 -12.15 -10.67
N THR A 42 -4.76 -11.90 -11.49
CA THR A 42 -5.07 -10.56 -11.98
C THR A 42 -6.40 -10.05 -11.44
N GLY A 43 -6.52 -8.74 -11.35
CA GLY A 43 -7.74 -8.07 -10.93
C GLY A 43 -7.44 -6.66 -10.44
N GLU A 44 -8.45 -5.83 -10.39
CA GLU A 44 -8.30 -4.43 -9.96
C GLU A 44 -7.78 -4.30 -8.52
N SER A 45 -7.22 -3.13 -8.21
CA SER A 45 -6.80 -2.81 -6.83
C SER A 45 -8.00 -2.92 -5.88
N GLY A 46 -7.78 -3.54 -4.71
CA GLY A 46 -8.82 -3.72 -3.70
C GLY A 46 -9.89 -4.77 -4.05
N ALA A 47 -9.72 -5.60 -5.09
CA ALA A 47 -10.67 -6.65 -5.45
C ALA A 47 -10.60 -7.90 -4.55
N GLY A 48 -9.56 -8.02 -3.68
CA GLY A 48 -9.37 -9.13 -2.73
C GLY A 48 -8.41 -10.20 -3.25
N LYS A 49 -7.41 -9.82 -4.05
CA LYS A 49 -6.38 -10.74 -4.60
C LYS A 49 -5.58 -11.45 -3.52
N GLU A 50 -5.36 -10.82 -2.38
CA GLU A 50 -4.51 -11.28 -1.27
C GLU A 50 -4.99 -12.57 -0.59
N PHE A 51 -6.26 -12.94 -0.75
CA PHE A 51 -6.80 -14.18 -0.17
C PHE A 51 -6.40 -15.43 -0.97
N PHE A 52 -6.22 -15.31 -2.27
CA PHE A 52 -5.99 -16.44 -3.17
C PHE A 52 -4.64 -17.14 -2.98
N PRO A 53 -3.51 -16.43 -2.78
CA PRO A 53 -2.23 -17.07 -2.47
C PRO A 53 -2.30 -17.87 -1.16
N GLN A 54 -3.05 -17.36 -0.16
CA GLN A 54 -3.25 -18.07 1.11
C GLN A 54 -4.08 -19.33 0.92
N ILE A 55 -5.15 -19.30 0.10
CA ILE A 55 -5.95 -20.48 -0.25
C ILE A 55 -5.06 -21.51 -0.95
N ILE A 56 -4.26 -21.09 -1.93
CA ILE A 56 -3.38 -21.95 -2.70
C ILE A 56 -2.34 -22.60 -1.78
N HIS A 57 -1.66 -21.81 -0.94
CA HIS A 57 -0.66 -22.33 -0.02
C HIS A 57 -1.26 -23.31 1.00
N ALA A 58 -2.36 -22.96 1.66
CA ALA A 58 -2.99 -23.77 2.70
C ALA A 58 -3.54 -25.13 2.22
N ASN A 59 -3.82 -25.25 0.91
CA ASN A 59 -4.31 -26.47 0.29
C ASN A 59 -3.25 -27.15 -0.60
N SER A 60 -1.99 -26.70 -0.55
CA SER A 60 -0.87 -27.25 -1.31
C SER A 60 -0.12 -28.37 -0.55
N SER A 61 0.76 -29.07 -1.27
CA SER A 61 1.76 -29.97 -0.67
C SER A 61 2.73 -29.24 0.25
N ARG A 62 2.89 -27.91 0.07
CA ARG A 62 3.80 -27.04 0.84
C ARG A 62 3.12 -26.32 2.02
N LYS A 63 1.91 -26.71 2.42
CA LYS A 63 1.10 -26.06 3.48
C LYS A 63 1.79 -25.96 4.85
N HIS A 64 2.81 -26.75 5.09
CA HIS A 64 3.64 -26.73 6.31
C HIS A 64 4.97 -25.99 6.11
N GLY A 65 5.29 -25.61 4.87
CA GLY A 65 6.44 -24.76 4.54
C GLY A 65 6.19 -23.29 4.87
N LYS A 66 7.23 -22.47 4.73
CA LYS A 66 7.08 -21.02 4.94
C LYS A 66 6.19 -20.41 3.86
N TYR A 67 5.32 -19.50 4.28
CA TYR A 67 4.58 -18.59 3.40
C TYR A 67 5.12 -17.18 3.61
N ILE A 68 5.67 -16.58 2.56
CA ILE A 68 6.21 -15.21 2.59
C ILE A 68 5.44 -14.38 1.58
N ALA A 69 4.84 -13.28 2.04
CA ALA A 69 4.15 -12.32 1.17
C ALA A 69 4.99 -11.04 1.06
N VAL A 70 5.25 -10.61 -0.17
CA VAL A 70 6.04 -9.44 -0.50
C VAL A 70 5.21 -8.54 -1.41
N ASN A 71 5.05 -7.28 -1.03
CA ASN A 71 4.49 -6.26 -1.94
C ASN A 71 5.65 -5.58 -2.67
N CYS A 72 5.77 -5.84 -3.98
CA CYS A 72 6.86 -5.33 -4.81
C CYS A 72 6.78 -3.81 -5.02
N GLY A 73 5.58 -3.24 -5.08
CA GLY A 73 5.38 -1.81 -5.22
C GLY A 73 5.71 -1.00 -3.95
N ALA A 74 5.73 -1.66 -2.78
CA ALA A 74 6.07 -1.01 -1.51
C ALA A 74 7.58 -0.93 -1.23
N ILE A 75 8.41 -1.69 -1.98
CA ILE A 75 9.87 -1.72 -1.79
C ILE A 75 10.52 -0.78 -2.81
N PRO A 76 11.38 0.16 -2.38
CA PRO A 76 12.09 1.04 -3.32
C PRO A 76 12.93 0.25 -4.35
N GLU A 77 12.96 0.72 -5.61
CA GLU A 77 13.70 0.08 -6.70
C GLU A 77 15.18 -0.20 -6.36
N GLY A 78 15.84 0.73 -5.65
CA GLY A 78 17.25 0.58 -5.26
C GLY A 78 17.52 -0.53 -4.23
N THR A 79 16.50 -1.06 -3.57
CA THR A 79 16.64 -2.08 -2.50
C THR A 79 15.91 -3.39 -2.81
N ILE A 80 15.03 -3.42 -3.81
CA ILE A 80 14.19 -4.58 -4.14
C ILE A 80 15.02 -5.84 -4.40
N ASP A 81 16.12 -5.73 -5.12
CA ASP A 81 17.02 -6.86 -5.41
C ASP A 81 17.65 -7.43 -4.14
N SER A 82 18.06 -6.54 -3.22
CA SER A 82 18.65 -6.93 -1.93
C SER A 82 17.64 -7.61 -1.01
N GLU A 83 16.38 -7.15 -1.02
CA GLU A 83 15.31 -7.79 -0.24
C GLU A 83 14.88 -9.14 -0.82
N LEU A 84 14.72 -9.24 -2.15
CA LEU A 84 14.29 -10.48 -2.79
C LEU A 84 15.38 -11.55 -2.77
N PHE A 85 16.62 -11.20 -3.17
CA PHE A 85 17.71 -12.16 -3.41
C PHE A 85 18.77 -12.19 -2.30
N GLY A 86 18.75 -11.19 -1.39
CA GLY A 86 19.78 -11.03 -0.35
C GLY A 86 21.04 -10.30 -0.86
N HIS A 87 21.94 -10.01 0.05
CA HIS A 87 23.22 -9.35 -0.26
C HIS A 87 24.38 -9.89 0.57
N GLU A 88 25.57 -9.77 0.03
CA GLU A 88 26.81 -10.02 0.75
C GLU A 88 27.31 -8.75 1.46
N LYS A 89 28.17 -8.93 2.45
CA LYS A 89 28.82 -7.81 3.14
C LYS A 89 29.62 -6.97 2.14
N GLY A 90 29.38 -5.65 2.14
CA GLY A 90 30.06 -4.71 1.24
C GLY A 90 29.46 -4.61 -0.17
N ALA A 91 28.31 -5.24 -0.44
CA ALA A 91 27.65 -5.22 -1.74
C ALA A 91 27.22 -3.81 -2.20
N PHE A 92 26.95 -2.92 -1.26
CA PHE A 92 26.63 -1.49 -1.47
C PHE A 92 26.99 -0.66 -0.23
N THR A 93 26.97 0.65 -0.36
CA THR A 93 27.22 1.57 0.76
C THR A 93 26.17 1.38 1.85
N GLY A 94 26.59 0.86 3.01
CA GLY A 94 25.68 0.50 4.12
C GLY A 94 25.46 -1.00 4.33
N ALA A 95 25.94 -1.88 3.45
CA ALA A 95 25.89 -3.34 3.62
C ALA A 95 26.94 -3.82 4.66
N LEU A 96 26.69 -3.56 5.94
CA LEU A 96 27.61 -3.89 7.04
C LEU A 96 27.75 -5.39 7.29
N SER A 97 26.72 -6.17 6.98
CA SER A 97 26.65 -7.64 7.13
C SER A 97 25.96 -8.27 5.92
N ALA A 98 26.19 -9.54 5.69
CA ALA A 98 25.41 -10.31 4.73
C ALA A 98 23.98 -10.55 5.26
N ARG A 99 22.97 -10.50 4.37
CA ARG A 99 21.58 -10.77 4.72
C ARG A 99 20.94 -11.73 3.72
N LYS A 100 20.10 -12.63 4.24
CA LYS A 100 19.28 -13.52 3.42
C LYS A 100 18.16 -12.74 2.75
N GLY A 101 17.87 -13.08 1.49
CA GLY A 101 16.71 -12.56 0.78
C GLY A 101 15.49 -13.46 0.93
N TYR A 102 14.32 -12.94 0.52
CA TYR A 102 13.06 -13.66 0.63
C TYR A 102 13.05 -15.00 -0.11
N PHE A 103 13.76 -15.15 -1.24
CA PHE A 103 13.86 -16.43 -1.96
C PHE A 103 14.66 -17.48 -1.18
N GLU A 104 15.66 -17.08 -0.40
CA GLU A 104 16.41 -17.97 0.48
C GLU A 104 15.57 -18.35 1.70
N GLU A 105 14.79 -17.42 2.24
CA GLU A 105 13.95 -17.63 3.42
C GLU A 105 12.72 -18.49 3.13
N ALA A 106 12.17 -18.39 1.90
CA ALA A 106 10.99 -19.13 1.46
C ALA A 106 11.32 -20.53 0.91
N ASP A 107 12.57 -20.97 0.96
CA ASP A 107 12.98 -22.26 0.42
C ASP A 107 12.14 -23.42 0.99
N GLY A 108 11.69 -24.33 0.12
CA GLY A 108 10.73 -25.39 0.46
C GLY A 108 9.28 -24.93 0.64
N GLY A 109 9.01 -23.62 0.60
CA GLY A 109 7.72 -23.01 0.87
C GLY A 109 7.05 -22.34 -0.34
N THR A 110 6.33 -21.25 -0.08
CA THR A 110 5.63 -20.46 -1.09
C THR A 110 5.95 -18.97 -0.89
N ILE A 111 6.31 -18.29 -1.97
CA ILE A 111 6.42 -16.84 -1.99
C ILE A 111 5.23 -16.24 -2.77
N PHE A 112 4.62 -15.23 -2.20
CA PHE A 112 3.61 -14.40 -2.83
C PHE A 112 4.20 -13.04 -3.19
N LEU A 113 4.18 -12.70 -4.49
CA LEU A 113 4.66 -11.43 -5.02
C LEU A 113 3.43 -10.60 -5.42
N ASP A 114 3.04 -9.65 -4.58
CA ASP A 114 1.98 -8.70 -4.92
C ASP A 114 2.56 -7.53 -5.73
N GLU A 115 1.76 -6.99 -6.65
CA GLU A 115 2.15 -5.91 -7.55
C GLU A 115 3.42 -6.25 -8.36
N VAL A 116 3.49 -7.50 -8.86
CA VAL A 116 4.66 -7.99 -9.61
C VAL A 116 4.96 -7.15 -10.86
N GLY A 117 3.96 -6.48 -11.41
CA GLY A 117 4.11 -5.57 -12.55
C GLY A 117 4.92 -4.31 -12.27
N GLU A 118 5.14 -3.97 -10.98
CA GLU A 118 5.93 -2.81 -10.56
C GLU A 118 7.44 -3.15 -10.43
N LEU A 119 7.84 -4.42 -10.65
CA LEU A 119 9.24 -4.82 -10.60
C LEU A 119 10.07 -4.15 -11.71
N PRO A 120 11.28 -3.63 -11.40
CA PRO A 120 12.23 -3.17 -12.41
C PRO A 120 12.60 -4.29 -13.41
N LEU A 121 12.87 -3.94 -14.66
CA LEU A 121 13.24 -4.92 -15.71
C LEU A 121 14.46 -5.80 -15.34
N THR A 122 15.41 -5.26 -14.60
CA THR A 122 16.58 -5.99 -14.08
C THR A 122 16.15 -7.06 -13.09
N THR A 123 15.26 -6.73 -12.15
CA THR A 123 14.69 -7.65 -11.16
C THR A 123 13.82 -8.71 -11.84
N GLN A 124 13.04 -8.34 -12.86
CA GLN A 124 12.25 -9.27 -13.67
C GLN A 124 13.14 -10.34 -14.33
N ALA A 125 14.32 -9.98 -14.87
CA ALA A 125 15.25 -10.95 -15.45
C ALA A 125 15.79 -11.93 -14.41
N ARG A 126 16.04 -11.47 -13.18
CA ARG A 126 16.49 -12.33 -12.08
C ARG A 126 15.36 -13.25 -11.59
N LEU A 127 14.13 -12.74 -11.50
CA LEU A 127 12.94 -13.54 -11.17
C LEU A 127 12.69 -14.66 -12.20
N LEU A 128 12.88 -14.36 -13.49
CA LEU A 128 12.75 -15.36 -14.54
C LEU A 128 13.72 -16.54 -14.31
N ARG A 129 14.98 -16.25 -13.94
CA ARG A 129 15.96 -17.29 -13.64
C ARG A 129 15.54 -18.18 -12.47
N VAL A 130 14.94 -17.59 -11.42
CA VAL A 130 14.36 -18.37 -10.30
C VAL A 130 13.24 -19.28 -10.79
N LEU A 131 12.34 -18.78 -11.66
CA LEU A 131 11.21 -19.55 -12.20
C LEU A 131 11.63 -20.69 -13.14
N GLU A 132 12.76 -20.55 -13.84
CA GLU A 132 13.23 -21.54 -14.82
C GLU A 132 14.09 -22.62 -14.18
N SER A 133 15.09 -22.21 -13.39
CA SER A 133 16.12 -23.12 -12.86
C SER A 133 16.13 -23.22 -11.33
N GLY A 134 15.35 -22.39 -10.64
CA GLY A 134 15.44 -22.26 -9.18
C GLY A 134 16.72 -21.58 -8.70
N GLU A 135 17.48 -20.94 -9.61
CA GLU A 135 18.78 -20.34 -9.31
C GLU A 135 18.71 -18.83 -9.18
N PHE A 136 19.49 -18.29 -8.24
CA PHE A 136 19.67 -16.85 -8.09
C PHE A 136 21.07 -16.52 -7.54
N LEU A 137 21.39 -15.21 -7.58
CA LEU A 137 22.63 -14.66 -7.02
C LEU A 137 22.28 -13.59 -5.99
N LYS A 138 22.98 -13.54 -4.87
CA LYS A 138 22.93 -12.38 -3.97
C LYS A 138 23.53 -11.15 -4.62
N VAL A 139 23.10 -9.99 -4.17
CA VAL A 139 23.74 -8.73 -4.59
C VAL A 139 25.19 -8.71 -4.07
N GLY A 140 26.16 -8.42 -4.96
CA GLY A 140 27.58 -8.45 -4.63
C GLY A 140 28.23 -9.83 -4.60
N SER A 141 27.52 -10.89 -5.06
CA SER A 141 28.06 -12.26 -5.11
C SER A 141 28.00 -12.83 -6.53
N SER A 142 29.00 -13.65 -6.88
CA SER A 142 29.00 -14.51 -8.08
C SER A 142 28.58 -15.96 -7.78
N THR A 143 28.35 -16.30 -6.51
CA THR A 143 27.96 -17.65 -6.09
C THR A 143 26.50 -17.91 -6.41
N VAL A 144 26.24 -18.96 -7.20
CA VAL A 144 24.87 -19.39 -7.53
C VAL A 144 24.27 -20.13 -6.33
N LEU A 145 23.11 -19.65 -5.89
CA LEU A 145 22.28 -20.29 -4.88
C LEU A 145 21.08 -20.93 -5.55
N LYS A 146 20.53 -22.00 -4.93
CA LYS A 146 19.33 -22.68 -5.40
C LYS A 146 18.21 -22.58 -4.36
N THR A 147 17.00 -22.42 -4.84
CA THR A 147 15.79 -22.45 -4.04
C THR A 147 14.73 -23.32 -4.72
N ASN A 148 13.95 -24.00 -3.89
CA ASN A 148 12.78 -24.77 -4.32
C ASN A 148 11.53 -24.09 -3.77
N VAL A 149 11.14 -22.95 -4.34
CA VAL A 149 10.02 -22.14 -3.87
C VAL A 149 8.89 -22.15 -4.91
N ARG A 150 7.64 -22.29 -4.44
CA ARG A 150 6.47 -22.05 -5.27
C ARG A 150 6.20 -20.56 -5.35
N ILE A 151 6.01 -20.02 -6.57
CA ILE A 151 5.74 -18.60 -6.81
C ILE A 151 4.26 -18.41 -7.12
N VAL A 152 3.61 -17.51 -6.39
CA VAL A 152 2.27 -16.99 -6.69
C VAL A 152 2.43 -15.49 -6.86
N ALA A 153 2.07 -14.95 -8.02
CA ALA A 153 2.19 -13.52 -8.32
C ALA A 153 0.81 -12.88 -8.45
N ALA A 154 0.68 -11.62 -8.06
CA ALA A 154 -0.52 -10.83 -8.31
C ALA A 154 -0.18 -9.48 -8.94
N THR A 155 -1.11 -8.97 -9.74
CA THR A 155 -1.00 -7.64 -10.35
C THR A 155 -2.38 -7.04 -10.62
N ASN A 156 -2.45 -5.72 -10.62
CA ASN A 156 -3.60 -4.93 -11.06
C ASN A 156 -3.40 -4.33 -12.45
N LEU A 157 -2.21 -4.50 -13.04
CA LEU A 157 -1.89 -3.99 -14.36
C LEU A 157 -2.46 -4.88 -15.47
N ASP A 158 -2.80 -4.26 -16.58
CA ASP A 158 -2.99 -4.95 -17.85
C ASP A 158 -1.62 -5.44 -18.36
N MET A 159 -1.36 -6.73 -18.18
CA MET A 159 -0.07 -7.32 -18.50
C MET A 159 0.23 -7.30 -20.00
N VAL A 160 -0.79 -7.44 -20.86
CA VAL A 160 -0.61 -7.39 -22.32
C VAL A 160 -0.13 -6.00 -22.72
N LYS A 161 -0.74 -4.97 -22.16
CA LYS A 161 -0.33 -3.57 -22.36
C LYS A 161 1.06 -3.31 -21.79
N ALA A 162 1.36 -3.79 -20.57
CA ALA A 162 2.67 -3.61 -19.95
C ALA A 162 3.80 -4.25 -20.78
N VAL A 163 3.56 -5.42 -21.36
CA VAL A 163 4.50 -6.08 -22.28
C VAL A 163 4.68 -5.27 -23.55
N SER A 164 3.58 -4.81 -24.19
CA SER A 164 3.65 -4.00 -25.41
C SER A 164 4.36 -2.65 -25.23
N GLU A 165 4.28 -2.07 -24.02
CA GLU A 165 4.98 -0.83 -23.65
C GLU A 165 6.44 -1.07 -23.21
N GLY A 166 6.92 -2.32 -23.21
CA GLY A 166 8.27 -2.69 -22.76
C GLY A 166 8.51 -2.51 -21.24
N LYS A 167 7.44 -2.36 -20.45
CA LYS A 167 7.52 -2.25 -18.97
C LYS A 167 7.61 -3.60 -18.29
N PHE A 168 7.16 -4.64 -18.96
CA PHE A 168 7.23 -6.01 -18.45
C PHE A 168 7.79 -6.94 -19.54
N ARG A 169 8.64 -7.87 -19.14
CA ARG A 169 9.26 -8.83 -20.07
C ARG A 169 8.25 -9.88 -20.50
N GLU A 170 8.18 -10.13 -21.78
CA GLU A 170 7.28 -11.11 -22.38
C GLU A 170 7.56 -12.54 -21.89
N ASP A 171 8.85 -12.92 -21.79
CA ASP A 171 9.28 -14.23 -21.33
C ASP A 171 8.85 -14.50 -19.87
N LEU A 172 9.00 -13.52 -19.00
CA LEU A 172 8.54 -13.61 -17.61
C LEU A 172 7.01 -13.70 -17.53
N TYR A 173 6.29 -12.92 -18.35
CA TYR A 173 4.83 -12.98 -18.37
C TYR A 173 4.32 -14.39 -18.70
N TYR A 174 4.84 -15.03 -19.76
CA TYR A 174 4.44 -16.39 -20.10
C TYR A 174 4.81 -17.41 -19.03
N ARG A 175 5.93 -17.21 -18.34
CA ARG A 175 6.35 -18.13 -17.27
C ARG A 175 5.51 -17.98 -16.00
N LEU A 176 5.13 -16.78 -15.62
CA LEU A 176 4.23 -16.51 -14.48
C LEU A 176 2.79 -16.92 -14.78
N SER A 177 2.30 -16.69 -16.00
CA SER A 177 0.93 -16.95 -16.41
C SER A 177 0.66 -18.40 -16.79
N THR A 178 1.51 -19.36 -16.34
CA THR A 178 1.26 -20.80 -16.55
C THR A 178 -0.15 -21.19 -16.09
N ILE A 179 -0.57 -20.67 -14.95
CA ILE A 179 -1.98 -20.70 -14.51
C ILE A 179 -2.41 -19.27 -14.24
N HIS A 180 -3.52 -18.88 -14.83
CA HIS A 180 -4.11 -17.55 -14.66
C HIS A 180 -5.43 -17.62 -13.91
N ILE A 181 -5.55 -16.81 -12.85
CA ILE A 181 -6.78 -16.62 -12.06
C ILE A 181 -7.15 -15.15 -12.12
N GLU A 182 -8.28 -14.87 -12.72
CA GLU A 182 -8.82 -13.51 -12.79
C GLU A 182 -9.87 -13.31 -11.70
N ILE A 183 -9.75 -12.21 -10.96
CA ILE A 183 -10.69 -11.82 -9.92
C ILE A 183 -11.54 -10.67 -10.45
N PRO A 184 -12.86 -10.89 -10.58
CA PRO A 184 -13.74 -9.87 -11.12
C PRO A 184 -13.80 -8.64 -10.21
N PRO A 185 -13.90 -7.42 -10.75
CA PRO A 185 -14.10 -6.22 -9.97
C PRO A 185 -15.48 -6.24 -9.29
N LEU A 186 -15.63 -5.44 -8.23
CA LEU A 186 -16.84 -5.47 -7.38
C LEU A 186 -18.12 -5.10 -8.17
N ARG A 187 -18.03 -4.21 -9.15
CA ARG A 187 -19.14 -3.85 -10.03
C ARG A 187 -19.69 -5.02 -10.87
N GLU A 188 -18.91 -6.05 -11.11
CA GLU A 188 -19.32 -7.30 -11.77
C GLU A 188 -19.82 -8.36 -10.78
N ARG A 189 -19.85 -8.00 -9.49
CA ARG A 189 -20.31 -8.82 -8.36
C ARG A 189 -21.39 -8.08 -7.57
N SER A 190 -22.36 -7.51 -8.24
CA SER A 190 -23.42 -6.68 -7.63
C SER A 190 -24.13 -7.37 -6.45
N GLU A 191 -24.33 -8.70 -6.53
CA GLU A 191 -24.90 -9.51 -5.44
C GLU A 191 -24.06 -9.45 -4.15
N ASP A 192 -22.74 -9.25 -4.27
CA ASP A 192 -21.82 -9.25 -3.14
C ASP A 192 -21.72 -7.88 -2.45
N ILE A 193 -22.11 -6.78 -3.13
CA ILE A 193 -21.95 -5.41 -2.63
C ILE A 193 -22.70 -5.22 -1.31
N LEU A 194 -23.98 -5.56 -1.28
CA LEU A 194 -24.81 -5.39 -0.09
C LEU A 194 -24.42 -6.37 1.04
N LEU A 195 -23.95 -7.57 0.69
CA LEU A 195 -23.43 -8.53 1.67
C LEU A 195 -22.16 -8.00 2.34
N LEU A 196 -21.25 -7.44 1.55
CA LEU A 196 -20.01 -6.83 2.05
C LEU A 196 -20.29 -5.60 2.92
N PHE A 197 -21.17 -4.69 2.46
CA PHE A 197 -21.57 -3.52 3.24
C PHE A 197 -22.11 -3.94 4.61
N ARG A 198 -23.08 -4.86 4.64
CA ARG A 198 -23.65 -5.37 5.89
C ARG A 198 -22.59 -5.97 6.81
N LYS A 199 -21.68 -6.77 6.26
CA LYS A 199 -20.60 -7.37 7.06
C LYS A 199 -19.68 -6.30 7.64
N PHE A 200 -19.22 -5.32 6.84
CA PHE A 200 -18.34 -4.26 7.33
C PHE A 200 -19.02 -3.38 8.37
N SER A 201 -20.29 -3.05 8.18
CA SER A 201 -21.11 -2.31 9.14
C SER A 201 -21.23 -3.07 10.47
N THR A 202 -21.50 -4.37 10.43
CA THR A 202 -21.60 -5.21 11.63
C THR A 202 -20.24 -5.34 12.33
N ASP A 203 -19.17 -5.64 11.58
CA ASP A 203 -17.81 -5.78 12.15
C ASP A 203 -17.33 -4.48 12.82
N PHE A 204 -17.65 -3.34 12.20
CA PHE A 204 -17.35 -2.04 12.78
C PHE A 204 -18.13 -1.78 14.06
N ALA A 205 -19.44 -2.03 14.05
CA ALA A 205 -20.33 -1.87 15.20
C ALA A 205 -19.89 -2.73 16.39
N GLU A 206 -19.53 -3.98 16.16
CA GLU A 206 -19.02 -4.90 17.19
C GLU A 206 -17.67 -4.42 17.76
N ARG A 207 -16.74 -4.02 16.90
CA ARG A 207 -15.40 -3.57 17.31
C ARG A 207 -15.43 -2.32 18.17
N TYR A 208 -16.27 -1.34 17.81
CA TYR A 208 -16.33 -0.04 18.47
C TYR A 208 -17.53 0.12 19.39
N ARG A 209 -18.35 -0.93 19.59
CA ARG A 209 -19.57 -0.92 20.42
C ARG A 209 -20.54 0.18 20.02
N MET A 210 -20.72 0.36 18.74
CA MET A 210 -21.64 1.34 18.15
C MET A 210 -22.85 0.61 17.54
N PRO A 211 -23.99 1.31 17.40
CA PRO A 211 -25.14 0.75 16.68
C PRO A 211 -24.79 0.52 15.20
N VAL A 212 -25.30 -0.58 14.63
CA VAL A 212 -25.11 -0.94 13.22
C VAL A 212 -25.83 0.06 12.33
N ILE A 213 -25.16 0.52 11.26
CA ILE A 213 -25.80 1.32 10.21
C ILE A 213 -26.52 0.44 9.20
N GLN A 214 -27.64 0.93 8.67
CA GLN A 214 -28.43 0.27 7.63
C GLN A 214 -28.63 1.22 6.45
N LEU A 215 -28.78 0.66 5.26
CA LEU A 215 -29.11 1.42 4.06
C LEU A 215 -30.63 1.36 3.79
N THR A 216 -31.22 2.50 3.52
CA THR A 216 -32.58 2.58 2.97
C THR A 216 -32.60 2.03 1.53
N GLU A 217 -33.78 1.79 0.96
CA GLU A 217 -33.89 1.21 -0.41
C GLU A 217 -33.30 2.13 -1.49
N ASP A 218 -33.46 3.45 -1.34
CA ASP A 218 -32.85 4.43 -2.23
C ASP A 218 -31.31 4.42 -2.12
N ALA A 219 -30.76 4.36 -0.91
CA ALA A 219 -29.30 4.23 -0.69
C ALA A 219 -28.74 2.93 -1.28
N ARG A 220 -29.46 1.80 -1.15
CA ARG A 220 -29.05 0.54 -1.79
C ARG A 220 -28.97 0.70 -3.30
N THR A 221 -29.96 1.34 -3.90
CA THR A 221 -29.98 1.61 -5.35
C THR A 221 -28.80 2.47 -5.77
N VAL A 222 -28.49 3.52 -5.01
CA VAL A 222 -27.31 4.39 -5.23
C VAL A 222 -26.02 3.58 -5.15
N LEU A 223 -25.87 2.74 -4.12
CA LEU A 223 -24.65 1.95 -3.92
C LEU A 223 -24.44 0.90 -5.03
N LEU A 224 -25.52 0.23 -5.48
CA LEU A 224 -25.45 -0.76 -6.56
C LEU A 224 -25.09 -0.14 -7.90
N ASN A 225 -25.49 1.10 -8.16
CA ASN A 225 -25.18 1.84 -9.39
C ASN A 225 -23.81 2.53 -9.34
N TYR A 226 -23.17 2.55 -8.18
CA TYR A 226 -21.87 3.19 -8.04
C TYR A 226 -20.77 2.32 -8.65
N ARG A 227 -19.95 2.90 -9.54
CA ARG A 227 -18.90 2.19 -10.27
C ARG A 227 -17.81 1.57 -9.37
N GLY A 228 -17.53 2.19 -8.22
CA GLY A 228 -16.65 1.67 -7.18
C GLY A 228 -15.24 1.28 -7.62
N PRO A 229 -14.41 2.18 -8.19
CA PRO A 229 -13.12 1.81 -8.77
C PRO A 229 -12.10 1.28 -7.75
N GLY A 230 -12.29 1.56 -6.46
CA GLY A 230 -11.47 1.00 -5.38
C GLY A 230 -12.01 -0.30 -4.79
N ASN A 231 -13.04 -0.89 -5.42
CA ASN A 231 -13.58 -2.21 -5.11
C ASN A 231 -13.93 -2.42 -3.62
N VAL A 232 -13.58 -3.57 -3.06
CA VAL A 232 -13.88 -3.96 -1.68
C VAL A 232 -13.19 -3.04 -0.67
N ARG A 233 -11.95 -2.60 -0.96
CA ARG A 233 -11.20 -1.66 -0.10
C ARG A 233 -11.92 -0.32 0.03
N GLN A 234 -12.43 0.21 -1.07
CA GLN A 234 -13.19 1.46 -1.08
C GLN A 234 -14.53 1.30 -0.36
N LEU A 235 -15.26 0.23 -0.65
CA LEU A 235 -16.54 -0.05 0.02
C LEU A 235 -16.37 -0.13 1.54
N LYS A 236 -15.32 -0.80 2.00
CA LYS A 236 -15.00 -0.88 3.42
C LYS A 236 -14.75 0.51 4.02
N ASN A 237 -13.90 1.32 3.38
CA ASN A 237 -13.59 2.67 3.86
C ASN A 237 -14.85 3.55 3.93
N ILE A 238 -15.70 3.52 2.92
CA ILE A 238 -16.97 4.26 2.89
C ILE A 238 -17.88 3.80 4.04
N THR A 239 -18.02 2.48 4.25
CA THR A 239 -18.85 1.93 5.33
C THR A 239 -18.33 2.37 6.71
N GLU A 240 -17.01 2.34 6.92
CA GLU A 240 -16.39 2.79 8.15
C GLU A 240 -16.60 4.29 8.39
N GLN A 241 -16.42 5.13 7.37
CA GLN A 241 -16.64 6.58 7.45
C GLN A 241 -18.10 6.91 7.84
N ILE A 242 -19.07 6.32 7.16
CA ILE A 242 -20.49 6.51 7.49
C ILE A 242 -20.77 6.05 8.92
N SER A 243 -20.21 4.91 9.34
CA SER A 243 -20.39 4.39 10.70
C SER A 243 -19.86 5.34 11.79
N ILE A 244 -18.83 6.12 11.48
CA ILE A 244 -18.22 7.08 12.42
C ILE A 244 -19.01 8.38 12.48
N PHE A 245 -19.33 8.94 11.30
CA PHE A 245 -19.81 10.33 11.23
C PHE A 245 -21.32 10.48 11.27
N GLU A 246 -22.08 9.45 10.84
CA GLU A 246 -23.53 9.56 10.82
C GLU A 246 -24.16 9.21 12.17
N THR A 247 -24.95 10.13 12.70
CA THR A 247 -25.72 9.93 13.92
C THR A 247 -26.98 9.10 13.62
N ASN A 248 -27.63 9.36 12.47
CA ASN A 248 -28.74 8.56 12.01
C ASN A 248 -28.22 7.23 11.49
N ARG A 249 -28.74 6.13 12.00
CA ARG A 249 -28.32 4.79 11.63
C ARG A 249 -29.01 4.25 10.38
N ASP A 250 -30.10 4.87 9.96
CA ASP A 250 -30.75 4.64 8.67
C ASP A 250 -30.21 5.66 7.67
N VAL A 251 -29.30 5.20 6.80
CA VAL A 251 -28.58 6.02 5.82
C VAL A 251 -29.38 6.08 4.53
N ASP A 252 -29.81 7.26 4.12
CA ASP A 252 -30.52 7.49 2.88
C ASP A 252 -29.56 7.72 1.68
N GLY A 253 -30.13 7.77 0.46
CA GLY A 253 -29.37 7.92 -0.76
C GLY A 253 -28.60 9.24 -0.84
N ALA A 254 -29.17 10.33 -0.32
CA ALA A 254 -28.53 11.64 -0.33
C ALA A 254 -27.31 11.67 0.60
N THR A 255 -27.45 11.14 1.81
CA THR A 255 -26.35 10.99 2.77
C THR A 255 -25.25 10.10 2.18
N LEU A 256 -25.61 8.95 1.61
CA LEU A 256 -24.62 8.05 1.01
C LEU A 256 -23.84 8.73 -0.12
N GLN A 257 -24.49 9.53 -0.97
CA GLN A 257 -23.82 10.25 -2.07
C GLN A 257 -22.72 11.18 -1.58
N ASN A 258 -22.83 11.76 -0.39
CA ASN A 258 -21.79 12.64 0.18
C ASN A 258 -20.48 11.88 0.49
N TYR A 259 -20.55 10.56 0.72
CA TYR A 259 -19.40 9.70 1.00
C TYR A 259 -18.86 9.00 -0.24
N LEU A 260 -19.63 9.00 -1.35
CA LEU A 260 -19.16 8.40 -2.60
C LEU A 260 -18.24 9.36 -3.33
N PRO A 261 -16.97 9.02 -3.58
CA PRO A 261 -16.09 9.86 -4.37
C PRO A 261 -16.68 10.11 -5.76
N GLN A 262 -16.86 11.38 -6.11
CA GLN A 262 -17.31 11.77 -7.44
C GLN A 262 -16.11 11.74 -8.39
N TYR A 263 -15.94 10.63 -9.10
CA TYR A 263 -14.95 10.56 -10.19
C TYR A 263 -15.52 11.24 -11.42
N ASN A 264 -15.28 12.54 -11.55
CA ASN A 264 -15.44 13.23 -12.83
C ASN A 264 -14.33 12.75 -13.77
N ILE A 265 -14.59 11.64 -14.48
CA ILE A 265 -13.68 11.06 -15.49
C ILE A 265 -13.36 12.09 -16.60
N GLU A 266 -14.25 13.07 -16.80
CA GLU A 266 -14.05 14.17 -17.75
C GLU A 266 -12.93 15.16 -17.35
N LYS A 267 -12.42 15.11 -16.11
CA LYS A 267 -11.36 16.01 -15.62
C LYS A 267 -10.01 15.34 -15.38
N LEU A 268 -9.88 14.03 -15.64
CA LEU A 268 -8.55 13.47 -15.82
C LEU A 268 -8.08 13.91 -17.21
N PRO A 269 -7.01 14.73 -17.32
CA PRO A 269 -6.47 15.04 -18.63
C PRO A 269 -6.17 13.71 -19.31
N ALA A 270 -6.79 13.47 -20.46
CA ALA A 270 -6.39 12.38 -21.34
C ALA A 270 -4.88 12.52 -21.46
N ARG A 271 -4.16 11.45 -21.11
CA ARG A 271 -2.69 11.40 -21.20
C ARG A 271 -2.32 11.70 -22.65
N ALA A 272 -2.17 12.98 -22.94
CA ALA A 272 -1.67 13.45 -24.22
C ALA A 272 -0.22 12.97 -24.28
N THR A 273 0.05 12.09 -25.21
CA THR A 273 1.39 11.76 -25.66
C THR A 273 2.02 12.99 -26.27
N SER A 274 2.54 13.90 -25.45
CA SER A 274 3.52 14.90 -25.86
C SER A 274 4.15 15.54 -24.61
N ASN A 275 5.43 15.26 -24.44
CA ASN A 275 6.30 15.67 -23.32
C ASN A 275 6.51 17.20 -23.17
N GLU A 276 5.86 18.06 -23.96
CA GLU A 276 6.14 19.50 -23.93
C GLU A 276 5.10 20.34 -23.19
N GLN A 277 3.87 19.84 -23.02
CA GLN A 277 2.81 20.61 -22.35
C GLN A 277 2.71 20.38 -20.85
N GLU A 278 3.08 19.21 -20.34
CA GLU A 278 3.12 18.92 -18.90
C GLU A 278 4.21 19.74 -18.18
N HIS A 279 5.38 19.94 -18.81
CA HIS A 279 6.44 20.79 -18.25
C HIS A 279 5.99 22.23 -18.06
N SER A 280 5.15 22.76 -18.96
CA SER A 280 4.68 24.15 -18.88
C SER A 280 3.63 24.38 -17.80
N PHE A 281 2.82 23.36 -17.49
CA PHE A 281 1.78 23.46 -16.45
C PHE A 281 2.40 23.38 -15.04
N PHE A 282 3.27 22.41 -14.80
CA PHE A 282 4.03 22.30 -13.55
C PHE A 282 4.97 23.49 -13.31
N GLU A 283 5.53 24.09 -14.37
CA GLU A 283 6.32 25.31 -14.23
C GLU A 283 5.46 26.53 -13.84
N LYS A 284 4.24 26.65 -14.35
CA LYS A 284 3.32 27.73 -13.99
C LYS A 284 2.82 27.59 -12.56
N GLU A 285 2.43 26.39 -12.10
CA GLU A 285 2.05 26.15 -10.72
C GLU A 285 3.21 26.39 -9.75
N ARG A 286 4.41 25.91 -10.10
CA ARG A 286 5.62 26.14 -9.29
C ARG A 286 5.97 27.62 -9.21
N LYS A 287 5.88 28.39 -10.29
CA LYS A 287 6.07 29.84 -10.30
C LYS A 287 5.03 30.57 -9.43
N MET A 288 3.77 30.12 -9.46
CA MET A 288 2.71 30.69 -8.64
C MET A 288 2.93 30.40 -7.13
N LEU A 289 3.32 29.19 -6.78
CA LEU A 289 3.68 28.79 -5.41
C LEU A 289 4.89 29.58 -4.88
N TYR A 290 5.94 29.74 -5.69
CA TYR A 290 7.11 30.56 -5.30
C TYR A 290 6.75 32.04 -5.15
N LYS A 291 5.85 32.57 -5.98
CA LYS A 291 5.37 33.95 -5.86
C LYS A 291 4.62 34.14 -4.54
N THR A 292 3.70 33.25 -4.20
CA THR A 292 2.93 33.30 -2.94
C THR A 292 3.83 33.15 -1.70
N LEU A 293 4.80 32.23 -1.74
CA LEU A 293 5.81 32.09 -0.67
C LEU A 293 6.66 33.36 -0.50
N PHE A 294 7.05 33.99 -1.59
CA PHE A 294 7.83 35.22 -1.54
C PHE A 294 7.01 36.41 -0.99
N GLU A 295 5.74 36.50 -1.37
CA GLU A 295 4.82 37.51 -0.84
C GLU A 295 4.57 37.30 0.67
N MET A 296 4.37 36.07 1.12
CA MET A 296 4.27 35.75 2.56
C MET A 296 5.57 36.05 3.34
N GLN A 297 6.73 35.76 2.79
CA GLN A 297 8.01 36.12 3.42
C GLN A 297 8.20 37.62 3.55
N LYS A 298 7.75 38.39 2.55
CA LYS A 298 7.80 39.86 2.59
C LYS A 298 6.85 40.42 3.66
N GLU A 299 5.63 39.91 3.73
CA GLU A 299 4.66 40.29 4.79
C GLU A 299 5.17 39.97 6.21
N LEU A 300 5.83 38.82 6.39
CA LEU A 300 6.46 38.45 7.66
C LEU A 300 7.63 39.39 8.02
N ALA A 301 8.42 39.79 7.04
CA ALA A 301 9.50 40.75 7.27
C ALA A 301 8.96 42.15 7.63
N ASP A 302 7.91 42.62 6.95
CA ASP A 302 7.25 43.90 7.23
C ASP A 302 6.57 43.88 8.63
N LEU A 303 5.95 42.75 9.02
CA LEU A 303 5.39 42.56 10.35
C LEU A 303 6.50 42.55 11.43
N HIS A 304 7.62 41.91 11.19
CA HIS A 304 8.77 41.93 12.11
C HIS A 304 9.29 43.35 12.34
N THR A 305 9.44 44.11 11.25
CA THR A 305 9.89 45.51 11.33
C THR A 305 8.92 46.38 12.14
N LYS A 306 7.62 46.22 11.92
CA LYS A 306 6.58 46.92 12.71
C LYS A 306 6.56 46.53 14.17
N VAL A 307 6.78 45.27 14.51
CA VAL A 307 6.88 44.81 15.91
C VAL A 307 8.11 45.41 16.59
N GLU A 308 9.25 45.49 15.88
CA GLU A 308 10.45 46.13 16.40
C GLU A 308 10.28 47.61 16.62
N GLU A 309 9.61 48.35 15.71
CA GLU A 309 9.29 49.77 15.85
C GLU A 309 8.39 50.00 17.06
N LEU A 310 7.30 49.24 17.20
CA LEU A 310 6.38 49.35 18.35
C LEU A 310 7.07 48.97 19.67
N THR A 311 8.02 48.08 19.65
CA THR A 311 8.79 47.70 20.85
C THR A 311 9.76 48.82 21.25
N ARG A 312 10.40 49.50 20.25
CA ARG A 312 11.26 50.66 20.50
C ARG A 312 10.45 51.89 21.05
N GLU A 313 9.27 52.14 20.50
CA GLU A 313 8.39 53.24 21.01
C GLU A 313 7.93 52.97 22.44
N LYS A 314 7.64 51.73 22.83
CA LYS A 314 7.32 51.37 24.22
C LYS A 314 8.49 51.54 25.19
N ILE A 315 9.73 51.36 24.72
CA ILE A 315 10.93 51.51 25.57
C ILE A 315 11.28 53.00 25.75
N GLN A 316 10.97 53.87 24.79
CA GLN A 316 11.24 55.33 24.92
C GLN A 316 10.18 56.09 25.72
N GLY A 317 9.05 55.48 26.10
CA GLY A 317 7.97 56.10 26.87
C GLY A 317 8.06 55.95 28.42
N GLN A 318 9.10 55.34 28.97
CA GLN A 318 9.29 55.22 30.42
C GLN A 318 10.53 55.94 30.87
N THR A 319 10.36 57.12 31.51
CA THR A 319 11.36 57.88 32.26
C THR A 319 11.81 57.13 33.51
N PRO A 320 13.07 57.28 33.95
CA PRO A 320 13.68 56.42 34.92
C PRO A 320 13.44 56.84 36.34
N TYR A 321 13.02 55.92 37.19
CA TYR A 321 13.28 56.03 38.63
C TYR A 321 14.42 55.13 39.02
N ALA A 322 15.49 55.78 39.48
CA ALA A 322 16.68 55.19 40.00
C ALA A 322 16.42 54.47 41.34
N GLN A 323 16.90 53.23 41.43
CA GLN A 323 17.51 52.71 42.68
C GLN A 323 18.38 51.49 42.32
N THR A 324 19.65 51.64 42.56
CA THR A 324 20.71 50.64 42.59
C THR A 324 20.51 49.66 43.75
N PRO A 325 20.69 48.38 43.58
CA PRO A 325 21.27 47.49 44.58
C PRO A 325 22.63 46.91 44.11
N GLN A 326 23.54 46.78 45.08
CA GLN A 326 24.89 46.31 45.00
C GLN A 326 25.02 44.85 44.57
N PRO A 327 26.17 44.43 44.03
CA PRO A 327 26.39 43.06 43.53
C PRO A 327 26.72 42.10 44.67
N VAL A 328 26.10 40.92 44.65
CA VAL A 328 26.41 39.75 45.49
C VAL A 328 27.32 38.79 44.68
N PRO A 329 28.32 38.14 45.27
CA PRO A 329 29.34 37.40 44.55
C PRO A 329 28.85 36.03 44.08
N VAL A 330 29.23 35.68 42.85
CA VAL A 330 28.97 34.43 42.17
C VAL A 330 29.79 33.28 42.76
N ALA A 331 29.10 32.27 43.28
CA ALA A 331 29.73 31.00 43.64
C ALA A 331 30.02 30.14 42.37
N GLN A 332 31.18 29.55 42.38
CA GLN A 332 31.74 28.74 41.32
C GLN A 332 30.90 27.48 41.02
N SER A 333 30.57 27.26 39.77
CA SER A 333 29.97 26.04 39.23
C SER A 333 31.02 24.90 39.20
N MET A 334 30.69 23.81 39.89
CA MET A 334 31.45 22.54 39.82
C MET A 334 31.10 21.79 38.52
N ALA A 335 32.15 21.38 37.84
CA ALA A 335 32.07 20.50 36.67
C ALA A 335 31.61 19.11 37.05
N LEU A 336 30.63 18.57 36.31
CA LEU A 336 30.19 17.19 36.38
C LEU A 336 30.98 16.34 35.36
N THR A 337 31.79 15.41 35.88
CA THR A 337 32.43 14.33 35.13
C THR A 337 31.45 13.23 34.78
N PRO A 338 31.58 12.57 33.62
CA PRO A 338 30.68 11.47 33.23
C PRO A 338 31.06 10.15 33.93
N ILE A 339 30.08 9.47 34.49
CA ILE A 339 30.18 8.14 35.10
C ILE A 339 30.09 7.08 34.00
N VAL A 340 31.09 6.22 33.89
CA VAL A 340 31.12 5.00 33.10
C VAL A 340 30.63 3.86 33.99
N PRO A 341 29.65 3.01 33.61
CA PRO A 341 29.30 1.83 34.37
C PRO A 341 30.24 0.66 33.97
N SER A 342 30.91 0.10 34.93
CA SER A 342 31.66 -1.16 34.88
C SER A 342 30.73 -2.36 34.93
N VAL A 343 30.98 -3.35 34.07
CA VAL A 343 30.37 -4.67 34.05
C VAL A 343 31.12 -5.59 35.03
N PRO A 344 30.44 -6.39 35.86
CA PRO A 344 31.11 -7.50 36.57
C PRO A 344 31.08 -8.81 35.74
N VAL A 345 32.10 -9.57 35.92
CA VAL A 345 32.52 -10.90 35.43
C VAL A 345 31.42 -11.93 35.28
#